data_64b597706ff247f7b4153ab6471be8c4
#
_entry.id   64b597706ff247f7b4153ab6471be8c4
#
_cell.length_a   1.000
_cell.length_b   1.000
_cell.length_c   1.000
_cell.angle_alpha   90.00
_cell.angle_beta   90.00
_cell.angle_gamma   90.00
#
_symmetry.space_group_name_H-M   'P 1'
#
loop_
_entity.id
_entity.type
_entity.pdbx_description
1 polymer ?
#
loop_
_entity_poly.entity_id
_entity_poly.type
_entity_poly.pdbx_seq_one_letter_code
_entity_poly.pdbx_strand_id
1 'polypeptide(L)'
;MRELPNIGEEHLRACLQDQYGLTSVLLEFLPLGHDYDAGVYHVVSVQGRAYLLKVTSRLLYEPSCLVPAYLRDQGITSIVAPVPTTSGALWTKLGEWTVILYPWIDGESSLTGMTNAQWKEVGSIFRQIHQVRLPPVGFESLRKERFDPTEYARWIGTFEAQHAQDQSRASASQRALRSSWKAHQSTIHLAVIHLQKLAEVLQSRTFPYVICHADLHARNLIRDRAGHVFVIDWDEVMLAPKERDFIFIRKPYAEAFFQGYADGEIDWSLLTYYLWERVVQDLIYNAHHVCFRDEWAEETRAQVAQTFHESLEPGGSNLRVALEASAHLASLSSLF
;
A
#
# COMPACT_ATOMS: atom_id res chain seq x y z
N MET A 1 19.11 -9.11 -0.48
CA MET A 1 18.32 -10.34 -0.83
C MET A 1 17.32 -10.51 0.29
N ARG A 2 16.05 -10.77 0.00
CA ARG A 2 15.03 -10.94 1.03
C ARG A 2 15.30 -12.21 1.83
N GLU A 3 15.29 -12.12 3.17
CA GLU A 3 15.53 -13.26 4.03
C GLU A 3 14.28 -14.14 4.16
N LEU A 4 14.48 -15.44 4.26
CA LEU A 4 13.42 -16.39 4.57
C LEU A 4 12.89 -16.13 5.98
N PRO A 5 11.56 -16.11 6.19
CA PRO A 5 10.99 -16.13 7.53
C PRO A 5 11.53 -17.32 8.33
N ASN A 6 11.78 -17.13 9.60
CA ASN A 6 12.25 -18.20 10.48
C ASN A 6 11.10 -19.16 10.85
N ILE A 7 10.50 -19.76 9.83
CA ILE A 7 9.48 -20.82 9.96
C ILE A 7 9.99 -22.06 9.23
N GLY A 8 10.00 -23.20 9.90
CA GLY A 8 10.33 -24.47 9.26
C GLY A 8 9.31 -24.83 8.17
N GLU A 9 9.80 -25.22 6.99
CA GLU A 9 8.94 -25.60 5.85
C GLU A 9 7.96 -26.72 6.22
N GLU A 10 8.37 -27.67 7.07
CA GLU A 10 7.51 -28.74 7.57
C GLU A 10 6.30 -28.23 8.36
N HIS A 11 6.48 -27.17 9.15
CA HIS A 11 5.38 -26.54 9.88
C HIS A 11 4.40 -25.84 8.94
N LEU A 12 4.90 -25.21 7.88
CA LEU A 12 4.03 -24.62 6.85
C LEU A 12 3.23 -25.69 6.10
N ARG A 13 3.85 -26.81 5.77
CA ARG A 13 3.17 -27.95 5.12
C ARG A 13 2.10 -28.55 6.03
N ALA A 14 2.39 -28.76 7.31
CA ALA A 14 1.42 -29.23 8.29
C ALA A 14 0.25 -28.25 8.42
N CYS A 15 0.53 -26.96 8.54
CA CYS A 15 -0.51 -25.92 8.59
C CYS A 15 -1.40 -25.92 7.34
N LEU A 16 -0.83 -26.04 6.15
CA LEU A 16 -1.59 -26.12 4.89
C LEU A 16 -2.48 -27.38 4.84
N GLN A 17 -1.98 -28.50 5.33
CA GLN A 17 -2.77 -29.73 5.42
C GLN A 17 -3.90 -29.62 6.42
N ASP A 18 -3.62 -29.17 7.65
CA ASP A 18 -4.58 -29.18 8.75
C ASP A 18 -5.65 -28.10 8.57
N GLN A 19 -5.25 -26.91 8.10
CA GLN A 19 -6.13 -25.74 8.02
C GLN A 19 -6.80 -25.58 6.66
N TYR A 20 -6.16 -26.01 5.57
CA TYR A 20 -6.68 -25.81 4.21
C TYR A 20 -6.95 -27.13 3.47
N GLY A 21 -6.66 -28.28 4.10
CA GLY A 21 -6.83 -29.60 3.47
C GLY A 21 -5.89 -29.86 2.29
N LEU A 22 -4.78 -29.09 2.18
CA LEU A 22 -3.81 -29.20 1.09
C LEU A 22 -2.70 -30.18 1.48
N THR A 23 -2.73 -31.36 0.90
CA THR A 23 -1.72 -32.39 1.13
C THR A 23 -0.62 -32.36 0.09
N SER A 24 0.61 -32.78 0.49
CA SER A 24 1.77 -33.01 -0.42
C SER A 24 2.03 -31.81 -1.35
N VAL A 25 2.10 -30.63 -0.80
CA VAL A 25 2.33 -29.38 -1.57
C VAL A 25 3.80 -29.19 -1.91
N LEU A 26 4.08 -28.63 -3.09
CA LEU A 26 5.34 -27.98 -3.39
C LEU A 26 5.29 -26.57 -2.79
N LEU A 27 6.35 -26.19 -2.07
CA LEU A 27 6.50 -24.84 -1.47
C LEU A 27 7.77 -24.20 -2.03
N GLU A 28 7.63 -23.04 -2.62
CA GLU A 28 8.75 -22.26 -3.16
C GLU A 28 8.69 -20.85 -2.58
N PHE A 29 9.75 -20.43 -1.88
CA PHE A 29 9.84 -19.06 -1.37
C PHE A 29 10.03 -18.07 -2.52
N LEU A 30 9.20 -17.01 -2.51
CA LEU A 30 9.28 -15.93 -3.47
C LEU A 30 9.87 -14.69 -2.79
N PRO A 31 11.03 -14.17 -3.24
CA PRO A 31 11.63 -12.95 -2.68
C PRO A 31 10.89 -11.70 -3.19
N LEU A 32 9.54 -11.68 -3.06
CA LEU A 32 8.66 -10.62 -3.56
C LEU A 32 8.15 -9.72 -2.44
N GLY A 33 7.72 -8.53 -2.82
CA GLY A 33 7.09 -7.53 -1.95
C GLY A 33 8.09 -6.63 -1.23
N HIS A 34 7.57 -5.60 -0.56
CA HIS A 34 8.36 -4.63 0.21
C HIS A 34 8.19 -4.80 1.73
N ASP A 35 7.29 -5.68 2.18
CA ASP A 35 7.08 -5.98 3.59
C ASP A 35 8.09 -7.02 4.06
N TYR A 36 9.13 -6.60 4.78
CA TYR A 36 10.20 -7.46 5.29
C TYR A 36 9.78 -8.31 6.50
N ASP A 37 8.66 -8.01 7.13
CA ASP A 37 8.07 -8.80 8.21
C ASP A 37 7.13 -9.90 7.69
N ALA A 38 7.01 -10.03 6.35
CA ALA A 38 6.20 -11.04 5.70
C ALA A 38 7.02 -11.91 4.75
N GLY A 39 6.73 -13.18 4.67
CA GLY A 39 7.22 -14.12 3.66
C GLY A 39 6.12 -14.50 2.70
N VAL A 40 6.47 -14.68 1.43
CA VAL A 40 5.55 -15.07 0.38
C VAL A 40 6.05 -16.36 -0.27
N TYR A 41 5.16 -17.33 -0.46
CA TYR A 41 5.49 -18.61 -1.07
C TYR A 41 4.52 -18.93 -2.19
N HIS A 42 5.04 -19.49 -3.26
CA HIS A 42 4.25 -20.19 -4.26
C HIS A 42 3.97 -21.61 -3.76
N VAL A 43 2.71 -22.00 -3.75
CA VAL A 43 2.25 -23.30 -3.25
C VAL A 43 1.56 -24.02 -4.39
N VAL A 44 1.98 -25.25 -4.71
CA VAL A 44 1.30 -26.09 -5.69
C VAL A 44 0.83 -27.38 -5.03
N SER A 45 -0.47 -27.63 -5.05
CA SER A 45 -1.05 -28.85 -4.51
C SER A 45 -0.82 -30.06 -5.43
N VAL A 46 -0.97 -31.25 -4.90
CA VAL A 46 -0.91 -32.50 -5.71
C VAL A 46 -1.86 -32.51 -6.91
N GLN A 47 -3.01 -31.84 -6.78
CA GLN A 47 -3.97 -31.69 -7.88
C GLN A 47 -3.57 -30.62 -8.91
N GLY A 48 -2.38 -30.04 -8.80
CA GLY A 48 -1.88 -29.00 -9.71
C GLY A 48 -2.50 -27.62 -9.51
N ARG A 49 -3.28 -27.41 -8.44
CA ARG A 49 -3.79 -26.06 -8.10
C ARG A 49 -2.69 -25.24 -7.45
N ALA A 50 -2.53 -24.02 -7.93
CA ALA A 50 -1.53 -23.09 -7.41
C ALA A 50 -2.16 -22.04 -6.49
N TYR A 51 -1.39 -21.64 -5.48
CA TYR A 51 -1.77 -20.64 -4.47
C TYR A 51 -0.59 -19.75 -4.13
N LEU A 52 -0.87 -18.61 -3.55
CA LEU A 52 0.10 -17.74 -2.89
C LEU A 52 -0.13 -17.82 -1.38
N LEU A 53 0.90 -18.22 -0.64
CA LEU A 53 0.89 -18.23 0.82
C LEU A 53 1.62 -17.01 1.34
N LYS A 54 0.93 -16.16 2.10
CA LYS A 54 1.53 -15.03 2.84
C LYS A 54 1.63 -15.43 4.31
N VAL A 55 2.83 -15.27 4.89
CA VAL A 55 3.07 -15.43 6.33
C VAL A 55 3.61 -14.13 6.88
N THR A 56 3.12 -13.65 8.00
CA THR A 56 3.56 -12.40 8.60
C THR A 56 3.63 -12.49 10.12
N SER A 57 4.67 -11.92 10.73
CA SER A 57 4.81 -11.77 12.18
C SER A 57 4.11 -10.51 12.71
N ARG A 58 3.67 -9.62 11.84
CA ARG A 58 2.92 -8.43 12.25
C ARG A 58 1.54 -8.79 12.79
N LEU A 59 1.04 -7.93 13.67
CA LEU A 59 -0.37 -7.98 14.05
C LEU A 59 -1.24 -7.82 12.79
N LEU A 60 -2.10 -8.80 12.56
CA LEU A 60 -2.98 -8.78 11.40
C LEU A 60 -3.95 -7.61 11.49
N TYR A 61 -4.02 -6.81 10.46
CA TYR A 61 -5.12 -5.90 10.21
C TYR A 61 -6.25 -6.68 9.53
N GLU A 62 -7.20 -7.19 10.32
CA GLU A 62 -8.26 -8.11 9.85
C GLU A 62 -9.03 -7.59 8.62
N PRO A 63 -9.33 -6.28 8.48
CA PRO A 63 -9.99 -5.77 7.28
C PRO A 63 -9.26 -6.07 5.96
N SER A 64 -7.93 -6.27 5.99
CA SER A 64 -7.16 -6.66 4.79
C SER A 64 -7.57 -8.02 4.21
N CYS A 65 -8.22 -8.86 5.03
CA CYS A 65 -8.81 -10.14 4.62
C CYS A 65 -10.32 -10.05 4.45
N LEU A 66 -11.00 -9.38 5.38
CA LEU A 66 -12.47 -9.32 5.43
C LEU A 66 -13.05 -8.52 4.26
N VAL A 67 -12.44 -7.36 3.93
CA VAL A 67 -12.97 -6.49 2.86
C VAL A 67 -12.88 -7.14 1.48
N PRO A 68 -11.71 -7.67 1.03
CA PRO A 68 -11.64 -8.33 -0.27
C PRO A 68 -12.55 -9.57 -0.35
N ALA A 69 -12.74 -10.33 0.73
CA ALA A 69 -13.70 -11.43 0.76
C ALA A 69 -15.13 -10.92 0.55
N TYR A 70 -15.52 -9.90 1.28
CA TYR A 70 -16.82 -9.27 1.14
C TYR A 70 -17.06 -8.70 -0.27
N LEU A 71 -16.08 -8.00 -0.86
CA LEU A 71 -16.17 -7.47 -2.23
C LEU A 71 -16.37 -8.60 -3.27
N ARG A 72 -15.69 -9.72 -3.08
CA ARG A 72 -15.92 -10.93 -3.90
C ARG A 72 -17.34 -11.46 -3.78
N ASP A 73 -17.88 -11.52 -2.56
CA ASP A 73 -19.25 -11.97 -2.30
C ASP A 73 -20.28 -11.01 -2.90
N GLN A 74 -19.93 -9.72 -3.07
CA GLN A 74 -20.74 -8.74 -3.80
C GLN A 74 -20.62 -8.88 -5.34
N GLY A 75 -19.90 -9.89 -5.84
CA GLY A 75 -19.79 -10.20 -7.27
C GLY A 75 -18.64 -9.49 -8.00
N ILE A 76 -17.74 -8.78 -7.30
CA ILE A 76 -16.58 -8.15 -7.93
C ILE A 76 -15.47 -9.19 -8.11
N THR A 77 -15.52 -9.94 -9.21
CA THR A 77 -14.62 -11.09 -9.46
C THR A 77 -13.17 -10.74 -9.68
N SER A 78 -12.85 -9.49 -9.95
CA SER A 78 -11.48 -8.98 -10.11
C SER A 78 -10.72 -8.78 -8.79
N ILE A 79 -11.36 -9.00 -7.64
CA ILE A 79 -10.69 -8.90 -6.34
C ILE A 79 -10.06 -10.24 -5.98
N VAL A 80 -8.79 -10.23 -5.58
CA VAL A 80 -8.13 -11.43 -5.03
C VAL A 80 -8.37 -11.44 -3.51
N ALA A 81 -9.21 -12.36 -3.08
CA ALA A 81 -9.56 -12.55 -1.67
C ALA A 81 -8.88 -13.78 -1.09
N PRO A 82 -8.68 -13.86 0.24
CA PRO A 82 -8.15 -15.06 0.89
C PRO A 82 -9.00 -16.29 0.62
N VAL A 83 -8.34 -17.43 0.48
CA VAL A 83 -8.98 -18.76 0.44
C VAL A 83 -9.37 -19.12 1.87
N PRO A 84 -10.64 -19.43 2.15
CA PRO A 84 -11.05 -19.84 3.49
C PRO A 84 -10.37 -21.14 3.94
N THR A 85 -10.08 -21.24 5.24
CA THR A 85 -9.71 -22.50 5.87
C THR A 85 -10.88 -23.48 5.82
N THR A 86 -10.64 -24.74 6.18
CA THR A 86 -11.69 -25.77 6.32
C THR A 86 -12.75 -25.40 7.36
N SER A 87 -12.43 -24.53 8.33
CA SER A 87 -13.39 -23.98 9.31
C SER A 87 -14.11 -22.73 8.83
N GLY A 88 -13.76 -22.18 7.65
CA GLY A 88 -14.33 -20.94 7.09
C GLY A 88 -13.58 -19.67 7.50
N ALA A 89 -12.51 -19.74 8.29
CA ALA A 89 -11.70 -18.56 8.63
C ALA A 89 -10.86 -18.11 7.43
N LEU A 90 -10.61 -16.79 7.31
CA LEU A 90 -9.82 -16.22 6.20
C LEU A 90 -8.31 -16.25 6.45
N TRP A 91 -7.88 -16.57 7.66
CA TRP A 91 -6.49 -16.74 8.07
C TRP A 91 -6.39 -17.74 9.20
N THR A 92 -5.17 -18.17 9.51
CA THR A 92 -4.89 -18.99 10.68
C THR A 92 -3.61 -18.54 11.37
N LYS A 93 -3.32 -19.09 12.54
CA LYS A 93 -2.09 -18.85 13.29
C LYS A 93 -1.19 -20.08 13.25
N LEU A 94 0.12 -19.83 13.13
CA LEU A 94 1.17 -20.82 13.27
C LEU A 94 2.24 -20.24 14.20
N GLY A 95 2.12 -20.54 15.51
CA GLY A 95 2.90 -19.85 16.54
C GLY A 95 2.62 -18.34 16.53
N GLU A 96 3.67 -17.54 16.41
CA GLU A 96 3.58 -16.08 16.31
C GLU A 96 3.15 -15.57 14.92
N TRP A 97 3.21 -16.44 13.92
CA TRP A 97 2.92 -16.08 12.53
C TRP A 97 1.43 -16.13 12.21
N THR A 98 0.99 -15.18 11.41
CA THR A 98 -0.30 -15.24 10.72
C THR A 98 -0.09 -15.81 9.33
N VAL A 99 -0.92 -16.78 8.96
CA VAL A 99 -0.87 -17.50 7.68
C VAL A 99 -2.13 -17.20 6.90
N ILE A 100 -1.97 -16.73 5.68
CA ILE A 100 -3.07 -16.37 4.77
C ILE A 100 -2.80 -17.03 3.42
N LEU A 101 -3.79 -17.71 2.88
CA LEU A 101 -3.69 -18.35 1.57
C LEU A 101 -4.53 -17.57 0.56
N TYR A 102 -3.97 -17.28 -0.62
CA TYR A 102 -4.66 -16.62 -1.73
C TYR A 102 -4.64 -17.52 -2.97
N PRO A 103 -5.61 -17.41 -3.89
CA PRO A 103 -5.49 -18.06 -5.19
C PRO A 103 -4.28 -17.48 -5.94
N TRP A 104 -3.55 -18.34 -6.63
CA TRP A 104 -2.49 -17.88 -7.53
C TRP A 104 -3.09 -17.30 -8.81
N ILE A 105 -2.66 -16.11 -9.20
CA ILE A 105 -3.01 -15.54 -10.50
C ILE A 105 -1.78 -15.70 -11.40
N ASP A 106 -1.92 -16.50 -12.44
CA ASP A 106 -0.87 -16.70 -13.44
C ASP A 106 -0.83 -15.48 -14.39
N GLY A 107 -0.04 -14.50 -14.00
CA GLY A 107 0.00 -13.21 -14.68
C GLY A 107 1.19 -12.35 -14.27
N GLU A 108 1.20 -11.14 -14.76
CA GLU A 108 2.25 -10.16 -14.52
C GLU A 108 1.70 -8.93 -13.76
N SER A 109 2.42 -8.47 -12.75
CA SER A 109 2.19 -7.15 -12.16
C SER A 109 3.22 -6.17 -12.72
N SER A 110 2.83 -5.33 -13.67
CA SER A 110 3.73 -4.36 -14.29
C SER A 110 2.98 -3.18 -14.88
N LEU A 111 3.48 -1.96 -14.58
CA LEU A 111 3.03 -0.72 -15.22
C LEU A 111 3.21 -0.74 -16.74
N THR A 112 4.32 -1.30 -17.21
CA THR A 112 4.72 -1.23 -18.62
C THR A 112 3.95 -2.18 -19.54
N GLY A 113 3.19 -3.10 -18.96
CA GLY A 113 2.41 -4.08 -19.72
C GLY A 113 0.92 -3.78 -19.87
N MET A 114 0.37 -2.77 -19.15
CA MET A 114 -1.07 -2.49 -19.18
C MET A 114 -1.46 -1.53 -20.30
N THR A 115 -2.47 -1.93 -21.08
CA THR A 115 -3.07 -1.14 -22.15
C THR A 115 -4.09 -0.15 -21.60
N ASN A 116 -4.49 0.83 -22.44
CA ASN A 116 -5.60 1.74 -22.08
C ASN A 116 -6.91 1.00 -21.81
N ALA A 117 -7.16 -0.12 -22.53
CA ALA A 117 -8.36 -0.94 -22.27
C ALA A 117 -8.36 -1.54 -20.87
N GLN A 118 -7.21 -2.03 -20.41
CA GLN A 118 -7.04 -2.57 -19.06
C GLN A 118 -7.12 -1.48 -17.99
N TRP A 119 -6.56 -0.28 -18.23
CA TRP A 119 -6.73 0.85 -17.31
C TRP A 119 -8.19 1.32 -17.23
N LYS A 120 -8.93 1.24 -18.33
CA LYS A 120 -10.38 1.48 -18.32
C LYS A 120 -11.11 0.41 -17.50
N GLU A 121 -10.70 -0.85 -17.60
CA GLU A 121 -11.21 -1.94 -16.76
C GLU A 121 -10.94 -1.67 -15.27
N VAL A 122 -9.70 -1.27 -14.90
CA VAL A 122 -9.35 -0.87 -13.53
C VAL A 122 -10.29 0.24 -13.03
N GLY A 123 -10.50 1.27 -13.83
CA GLY A 123 -11.46 2.34 -13.49
C GLY A 123 -12.86 1.79 -13.20
N SER A 124 -13.36 0.87 -14.03
CA SER A 124 -14.66 0.23 -13.83
C SER A 124 -14.71 -0.63 -12.55
N ILE A 125 -13.64 -1.36 -12.24
CA ILE A 125 -13.52 -2.14 -11.00
C ILE A 125 -13.59 -1.22 -9.78
N PHE A 126 -12.81 -0.12 -9.76
CA PHE A 126 -12.80 0.82 -8.63
C PHE A 126 -14.14 1.57 -8.49
N ARG A 127 -14.81 1.88 -9.59
CA ARG A 127 -16.20 2.37 -9.52
C ARG A 127 -17.13 1.39 -8.79
N GLN A 128 -17.05 0.10 -9.11
CA GLN A 128 -17.86 -0.92 -8.45
C GLN A 128 -17.51 -1.01 -6.96
N ILE A 129 -16.22 -1.04 -6.59
CA ILE A 129 -15.76 -1.06 -5.20
C ILE A 129 -16.33 0.13 -4.43
N HIS A 130 -16.22 1.35 -4.96
CA HIS A 130 -16.69 2.57 -4.30
C HIS A 130 -18.22 2.66 -4.19
N GLN A 131 -18.95 1.86 -4.94
CA GLN A 131 -20.43 1.77 -4.86
C GLN A 131 -20.90 0.73 -3.83
N VAL A 132 -20.02 -0.17 -3.38
CA VAL A 132 -20.39 -1.18 -2.36
C VAL A 132 -20.59 -0.51 -1.01
N ARG A 133 -21.69 -0.87 -0.35
CA ARG A 133 -21.96 -0.45 1.03
C ARG A 133 -21.60 -1.58 1.98
N LEU A 134 -20.82 -1.25 2.99
CA LEU A 134 -20.53 -2.21 4.07
C LEU A 134 -21.77 -2.44 4.93
N PRO A 135 -21.96 -3.66 5.43
CA PRO A 135 -22.98 -3.94 6.42
C PRO A 135 -22.64 -3.20 7.74
N PRO A 136 -23.62 -2.94 8.60
CA PRO A 136 -23.42 -2.18 9.83
C PRO A 136 -22.58 -2.92 10.88
N VAL A 137 -22.31 -4.20 10.69
CA VAL A 137 -21.59 -5.10 11.63
C VAL A 137 -20.53 -5.88 10.88
N GLY A 138 -19.39 -6.14 11.57
CA GLY A 138 -18.31 -6.99 11.06
C GLY A 138 -17.12 -6.22 10.45
N PHE A 139 -17.19 -4.89 10.41
CA PHE A 139 -16.11 -4.04 9.88
C PHE A 139 -15.75 -2.89 10.84
N GLU A 140 -15.94 -3.09 12.14
CA GLU A 140 -15.70 -2.08 13.19
C GLU A 140 -14.23 -1.69 13.30
N SER A 141 -13.32 -2.61 12.97
CA SER A 141 -11.88 -2.39 12.94
C SER A 141 -11.38 -1.70 11.67
N LEU A 142 -12.25 -1.49 10.66
CA LEU A 142 -11.86 -0.83 9.41
C LEU A 142 -11.50 0.64 9.69
N ARG A 143 -10.26 1.00 9.36
CA ARG A 143 -9.74 2.37 9.49
C ARG A 143 -10.64 3.34 8.74
N LYS A 144 -10.82 4.52 9.33
CA LYS A 144 -11.57 5.61 8.72
C LYS A 144 -10.71 6.86 8.67
N GLU A 145 -10.70 7.53 7.53
CA GLU A 145 -10.01 8.80 7.35
C GLU A 145 -10.46 9.86 8.37
N ARG A 146 -9.50 10.58 8.92
CA ARG A 146 -9.73 11.66 9.91
C ARG A 146 -9.08 12.97 9.52
N PHE A 147 -8.25 12.99 8.48
CA PHE A 147 -7.45 14.14 8.06
C PHE A 147 -6.60 14.70 9.22
N ASP A 148 -5.94 13.81 9.96
CA ASP A 148 -5.13 14.19 11.12
C ASP A 148 -3.64 13.90 10.90
N PRO A 149 -2.83 14.89 10.50
CA PRO A 149 -1.39 14.74 10.26
C PRO A 149 -0.54 14.86 11.53
N THR A 150 -1.13 14.93 12.73
CA THR A 150 -0.42 15.20 13.99
C THR A 150 0.69 14.17 14.26
N GLU A 151 0.43 12.90 13.99
CA GLU A 151 1.42 11.84 14.19
C GLU A 151 2.62 12.00 13.25
N TYR A 152 2.39 12.38 12.00
CA TYR A 152 3.47 12.62 11.04
C TYR A 152 4.35 13.78 11.48
N ALA A 153 3.75 14.90 11.87
CA ALA A 153 4.48 16.09 12.37
C ALA A 153 5.28 15.76 13.65
N ARG A 154 4.68 14.99 14.57
CA ARG A 154 5.35 14.56 15.80
C ARG A 154 6.53 13.63 15.49
N TRP A 155 6.34 12.67 14.60
CA TRP A 155 7.40 11.74 14.21
C TRP A 155 8.60 12.48 13.61
N ILE A 156 8.36 13.39 12.66
CA ILE A 156 9.40 14.20 12.01
C ILE A 156 10.15 15.05 13.05
N GLY A 157 9.44 15.75 13.92
CA GLY A 157 10.07 16.57 14.97
C GLY A 157 10.90 15.72 15.95
N THR A 158 10.43 14.54 16.31
CA THR A 158 11.17 13.60 17.18
C THR A 158 12.42 13.07 16.47
N PHE A 159 12.29 12.68 15.22
CA PHE A 159 13.41 12.23 14.40
C PHE A 159 14.50 13.29 14.29
N GLU A 160 14.13 14.54 13.99
CA GLU A 160 15.08 15.63 13.90
C GLU A 160 15.80 15.92 15.24
N ALA A 161 15.05 15.92 16.35
CA ALA A 161 15.62 16.13 17.68
C ALA A 161 16.63 15.03 18.07
N GLN A 162 16.30 13.76 17.76
CA GLN A 162 17.19 12.63 18.05
C GLN A 162 18.45 12.63 17.18
N HIS A 163 18.32 13.03 15.92
CA HIS A 163 19.41 12.96 14.94
C HIS A 163 20.25 14.24 14.85
N ALA A 164 19.92 15.29 15.60
CA ALA A 164 20.82 16.41 15.86
C ALA A 164 22.01 16.03 16.76
N GLN A 165 21.90 14.90 17.49
CA GLN A 165 22.92 14.43 18.44
C GLN A 165 23.78 13.31 17.83
N ASP A 166 24.94 13.06 18.43
CA ASP A 166 26.06 12.19 18.10
C ASP A 166 25.97 11.24 16.86
N GLN A 167 26.85 11.49 15.90
CA GLN A 167 26.96 10.72 14.65
C GLN A 167 28.08 9.65 14.67
N SER A 168 28.79 9.49 15.78
CA SER A 168 30.03 8.70 15.84
C SER A 168 29.85 7.20 15.53
N ARG A 169 28.64 6.66 15.73
CA ARG A 169 28.31 5.23 15.52
C ARG A 169 27.38 4.96 14.33
N ALA A 170 27.01 5.99 13.57
CA ALA A 170 26.08 5.82 12.46
C ALA A 170 26.71 5.00 11.30
N SER A 171 25.93 4.11 10.67
CA SER A 171 26.34 3.40 9.47
C SER A 171 26.48 4.33 8.26
N ALA A 172 27.00 3.84 7.13
CA ALA A 172 27.13 4.63 5.91
C ALA A 172 25.77 5.08 5.38
N SER A 173 24.77 4.18 5.34
CA SER A 173 23.42 4.46 4.92
C SER A 173 22.71 5.48 5.82
N GLN A 174 22.87 5.37 7.14
CA GLN A 174 22.35 6.32 8.10
C GLN A 174 22.96 7.73 7.92
N ARG A 175 24.25 7.82 7.69
CA ARG A 175 24.93 9.11 7.40
C ARG A 175 24.43 9.72 6.09
N ALA A 176 24.28 8.91 5.03
CA ALA A 176 23.77 9.36 3.74
C ALA A 176 22.35 9.92 3.86
N LEU A 177 21.43 9.18 4.54
CA LEU A 177 20.06 9.64 4.77
C LEU A 177 20.02 10.95 5.56
N ARG A 178 20.78 11.06 6.65
CA ARG A 178 20.84 12.29 7.48
C ARG A 178 21.37 13.48 6.70
N SER A 179 22.39 13.27 5.84
CA SER A 179 22.89 14.31 4.96
C SER A 179 21.81 14.81 3.99
N SER A 180 21.09 13.87 3.36
CA SER A 180 19.98 14.18 2.47
C SER A 180 18.84 14.88 3.20
N TRP A 181 18.46 14.40 4.40
CA TRP A 181 17.47 15.05 5.25
C TRP A 181 17.80 16.50 5.53
N LYS A 182 19.05 16.76 5.97
CA LYS A 182 19.53 18.12 6.26
C LYS A 182 19.53 19.01 5.02
N ALA A 183 19.93 18.49 3.87
CA ALA A 183 19.93 19.24 2.61
C ALA A 183 18.53 19.63 2.15
N HIS A 184 17.52 18.80 2.45
CA HIS A 184 16.13 19.00 2.01
C HIS A 184 15.16 19.34 3.15
N GLN A 185 15.66 19.74 4.33
CA GLN A 185 14.84 20.01 5.52
C GLN A 185 13.71 21.00 5.25
N SER A 186 13.96 22.05 4.47
CA SER A 186 12.93 23.02 4.09
C SER A 186 11.82 22.40 3.25
N THR A 187 12.14 21.47 2.35
CA THR A 187 11.15 20.74 1.55
C THR A 187 10.32 19.80 2.41
N ILE A 188 10.95 19.10 3.36
CA ILE A 188 10.28 18.21 4.31
C ILE A 188 9.29 19.00 5.17
N HIS A 189 9.73 20.13 5.74
CA HIS A 189 8.84 21.00 6.53
C HIS A 189 7.71 21.60 5.68
N LEU A 190 7.99 21.98 4.43
CA LEU A 190 6.97 22.46 3.50
C LEU A 190 5.89 21.40 3.27
N ALA A 191 6.28 20.14 3.07
CA ALA A 191 5.32 19.03 2.90
C ALA A 191 4.38 18.90 4.11
N VAL A 192 4.94 18.94 5.33
CA VAL A 192 4.14 18.89 6.56
C VAL A 192 3.20 20.11 6.67
N ILE A 193 3.67 21.31 6.36
CA ILE A 193 2.85 22.54 6.41
C ILE A 193 1.69 22.45 5.41
N HIS A 194 1.94 21.99 4.18
CA HIS A 194 0.87 21.81 3.20
C HIS A 194 -0.17 20.79 3.68
N LEU A 195 0.29 19.66 4.22
CA LEU A 195 -0.58 18.64 4.74
C LEU A 195 -1.45 19.15 5.90
N GLN A 196 -0.86 19.88 6.86
CA GLN A 196 -1.56 20.46 7.99
C GLN A 196 -2.62 21.49 7.56
N LYS A 197 -2.27 22.41 6.65
CA LYS A 197 -3.22 23.42 6.15
C LYS A 197 -4.40 22.80 5.41
N LEU A 198 -4.16 21.78 4.60
CA LEU A 198 -5.24 21.04 3.92
C LEU A 198 -6.10 20.27 4.92
N ALA A 199 -5.49 19.64 5.92
CA ALA A 199 -6.20 18.94 6.99
C ALA A 199 -7.18 19.87 7.72
N GLU A 200 -6.76 21.07 8.12
CA GLU A 200 -7.61 22.08 8.79
C GLU A 200 -8.85 22.40 7.95
N VAL A 201 -8.70 22.56 6.64
CA VAL A 201 -9.83 22.82 5.73
C VAL A 201 -10.73 21.59 5.62
N LEU A 202 -10.16 20.40 5.47
CA LEU A 202 -10.91 19.17 5.23
C LEU A 202 -11.66 18.66 6.47
N GLN A 203 -11.09 18.86 7.67
CA GLN A 203 -11.76 18.50 8.94
C GLN A 203 -13.06 19.27 9.18
N SER A 204 -13.20 20.45 8.58
CA SER A 204 -14.43 21.26 8.68
C SER A 204 -15.53 20.83 7.70
N ARG A 205 -15.25 19.88 6.78
CA ARG A 205 -16.12 19.46 5.71
C ARG A 205 -16.63 18.03 5.95
N THR A 206 -17.74 17.70 5.33
CA THR A 206 -18.29 16.34 5.33
C THR A 206 -18.21 15.74 3.94
N PHE A 207 -17.73 14.50 3.85
CA PHE A 207 -17.54 13.79 2.60
C PHE A 207 -18.26 12.44 2.59
N PRO A 208 -18.72 11.95 1.44
CA PRO A 208 -19.07 10.55 1.30
C PRO A 208 -17.81 9.69 1.43
N TYR A 209 -17.84 8.68 2.31
CA TYR A 209 -16.76 7.72 2.48
C TYR A 209 -17.14 6.44 1.74
N VAL A 210 -16.15 5.90 1.05
CA VAL A 210 -16.24 4.66 0.29
C VAL A 210 -15.15 3.69 0.76
N ILE A 211 -15.24 2.43 0.36
CA ILE A 211 -14.15 1.47 0.56
C ILE A 211 -13.03 1.86 -0.38
N CYS A 212 -11.88 2.28 0.15
CA CYS A 212 -10.68 2.57 -0.62
C CYS A 212 -9.65 1.46 -0.41
N HIS A 213 -9.00 1.04 -1.47
CA HIS A 213 -7.82 0.19 -1.43
C HIS A 213 -6.65 0.91 -0.73
N ALA A 214 -6.55 2.21 -0.94
CA ALA A 214 -5.62 3.18 -0.39
C ALA A 214 -4.14 3.04 -0.81
N ASP A 215 -3.81 2.03 -1.62
CA ASP A 215 -2.48 1.84 -2.22
C ASP A 215 -2.60 1.32 -3.66
N LEU A 216 -3.48 1.92 -4.47
CA LEU A 216 -3.73 1.55 -5.86
C LEU A 216 -2.56 1.96 -6.76
N HIS A 217 -1.50 1.22 -6.76
CA HIS A 217 -0.43 1.34 -7.75
C HIS A 217 -0.37 0.08 -8.63
N ALA A 218 0.31 0.18 -9.78
CA ALA A 218 0.27 -0.90 -10.77
C ALA A 218 0.89 -2.22 -10.31
N ARG A 219 1.75 -2.22 -9.27
CA ARG A 219 2.27 -3.47 -8.70
C ARG A 219 1.20 -4.25 -7.92
N ASN A 220 0.11 -3.56 -7.50
CA ASN A 220 -1.04 -4.17 -6.84
C ASN A 220 -2.14 -4.56 -7.84
N LEU A 221 -1.83 -4.55 -9.13
CA LEU A 221 -2.67 -5.02 -10.22
C LEU A 221 -1.96 -6.16 -10.94
N ILE A 222 -2.58 -7.33 -11.05
CA ILE A 222 -2.08 -8.46 -11.84
C ILE A 222 -2.92 -8.58 -13.09
N ARG A 223 -2.26 -8.66 -14.25
CA ARG A 223 -2.88 -9.00 -15.52
C ARG A 223 -2.63 -10.48 -15.80
N ASP A 224 -3.70 -11.27 -15.93
CA ASP A 224 -3.57 -12.67 -16.32
C ASP A 224 -3.24 -12.83 -17.82
N ARG A 225 -3.02 -14.08 -18.25
CA ARG A 225 -2.71 -14.41 -19.64
C ARG A 225 -3.87 -14.13 -20.61
N ALA A 226 -5.11 -14.07 -20.11
CA ALA A 226 -6.28 -13.71 -20.90
C ALA A 226 -6.47 -12.18 -21.00
N GLY A 227 -5.71 -11.41 -20.24
CA GLY A 227 -5.74 -9.95 -20.22
C GLY A 227 -6.66 -9.36 -19.17
N HIS A 228 -7.31 -10.15 -18.31
CA HIS A 228 -8.13 -9.66 -17.21
C HIS A 228 -7.26 -9.08 -16.10
N VAL A 229 -7.77 -8.06 -15.42
CA VAL A 229 -7.04 -7.40 -14.34
C VAL A 229 -7.59 -7.82 -12.98
N PHE A 230 -6.69 -8.12 -12.06
CA PHE A 230 -6.99 -8.49 -10.67
C PHE A 230 -6.34 -7.50 -9.71
N VAL A 231 -7.06 -7.13 -8.64
CA VAL A 231 -6.59 -6.25 -7.57
C VAL A 231 -6.15 -7.10 -6.40
N ILE A 232 -4.91 -6.85 -5.95
CA ILE A 232 -4.25 -7.57 -4.84
C ILE A 232 -3.77 -6.60 -3.77
N ASP A 233 -3.35 -7.12 -2.62
CA ASP A 233 -2.67 -6.39 -1.55
C ASP A 233 -3.52 -5.30 -0.87
N TRP A 234 -4.48 -5.76 -0.08
CA TRP A 234 -5.46 -4.93 0.64
C TRP A 234 -5.00 -4.48 2.03
N ASP A 235 -3.70 -4.50 2.32
CA ASP A 235 -3.16 -4.20 3.65
C ASP A 235 -3.47 -2.77 4.13
N GLU A 236 -3.69 -1.83 3.20
CA GLU A 236 -4.00 -0.43 3.50
C GLU A 236 -5.48 -0.07 3.40
N VAL A 237 -6.36 -1.06 3.17
CA VAL A 237 -7.80 -0.82 3.00
C VAL A 237 -8.40 0.03 4.11
N MET A 238 -9.25 1.00 3.73
CA MET A 238 -9.87 1.93 4.67
C MET A 238 -11.17 2.53 4.13
N LEU A 239 -11.93 3.20 5.00
CA LEU A 239 -13.00 4.11 4.59
C LEU A 239 -12.45 5.52 4.43
N ALA A 240 -12.55 6.06 3.23
CA ALA A 240 -12.07 7.40 2.89
C ALA A 240 -12.88 7.99 1.71
N PRO A 241 -12.76 9.28 1.41
CA PRO A 241 -13.14 9.80 0.11
C PRO A 241 -12.43 9.09 -1.04
N LYS A 242 -13.13 8.93 -2.17
CA LYS A 242 -12.66 8.19 -3.37
C LYS A 242 -11.30 8.64 -3.91
N GLU A 243 -10.96 9.90 -3.69
CA GLU A 243 -9.70 10.52 -4.12
C GLU A 243 -8.46 9.85 -3.49
N ARG A 244 -8.65 9.11 -2.38
CA ARG A 244 -7.58 8.31 -1.78
C ARG A 244 -7.01 7.29 -2.76
N ASP A 245 -7.84 6.68 -3.60
CA ASP A 245 -7.41 5.70 -4.59
C ASP A 245 -6.86 6.32 -5.89
N PHE A 246 -6.95 7.64 -6.05
CA PHE A 246 -6.51 8.31 -7.28
C PHE A 246 -5.07 8.82 -7.25
N ILE A 247 -4.36 8.73 -6.12
CA ILE A 247 -3.02 9.29 -5.95
C ILE A 247 -1.97 8.73 -6.93
N PHE A 248 -2.15 7.51 -7.41
CA PHE A 248 -1.27 6.87 -8.39
C PHE A 248 -1.83 6.87 -9.81
N ILE A 249 -3.04 7.41 -10.02
CA ILE A 249 -3.66 7.49 -11.34
C ILE A 249 -3.12 8.70 -12.10
N ARG A 250 -2.13 8.47 -12.95
CA ARG A 250 -1.33 9.51 -13.61
C ARG A 250 -1.24 9.29 -15.12
N LYS A 251 -0.79 10.33 -15.85
CA LYS A 251 -0.46 10.19 -17.26
C LYS A 251 0.61 9.09 -17.46
N PRO A 252 0.54 8.31 -18.55
CA PRO A 252 -0.40 8.48 -19.68
C PRO A 252 -1.77 7.80 -19.49
N TYR A 253 -2.01 7.09 -18.38
CA TYR A 253 -3.15 6.17 -18.22
C TYR A 253 -4.36 6.78 -17.52
N ALA A 254 -4.21 7.95 -16.92
CA ALA A 254 -5.27 8.60 -16.15
C ALA A 254 -6.58 8.77 -16.95
N GLU A 255 -6.48 9.19 -18.21
CA GLU A 255 -7.67 9.37 -19.05
C GLU A 255 -8.43 8.05 -19.23
N ALA A 256 -7.73 6.96 -19.53
CA ALA A 256 -8.34 5.65 -19.70
C ALA A 256 -9.01 5.16 -18.40
N PHE A 257 -8.34 5.33 -17.26
CA PHE A 257 -8.91 5.00 -15.94
C PHE A 257 -10.19 5.78 -15.69
N PHE A 258 -10.19 7.09 -15.83
CA PHE A 258 -11.36 7.93 -15.58
C PHE A 258 -12.50 7.70 -16.58
N GLN A 259 -12.21 7.30 -17.82
CA GLN A 259 -13.24 6.82 -18.76
C GLN A 259 -13.95 5.56 -18.23
N GLY A 260 -13.22 4.65 -17.57
CA GLY A 260 -13.80 3.45 -16.98
C GLY A 260 -14.49 3.73 -15.65
N TYR A 261 -13.93 4.58 -14.83
CA TYR A 261 -14.51 5.02 -13.57
C TYR A 261 -15.84 5.76 -13.77
N ALA A 262 -15.93 6.55 -14.85
CA ALA A 262 -17.15 7.17 -15.39
C ALA A 262 -17.99 7.95 -14.35
N ASP A 263 -17.40 8.44 -13.28
CA ASP A 263 -18.11 9.14 -12.22
C ASP A 263 -17.30 10.36 -11.75
N GLY A 264 -17.91 11.49 -11.94
CA GLY A 264 -17.80 12.68 -11.15
C GLY A 264 -16.53 13.50 -11.24
N GLU A 265 -16.68 14.64 -10.68
CA GLU A 265 -15.61 15.60 -10.46
C GLU A 265 -14.64 15.08 -9.38
N ILE A 266 -13.36 15.37 -9.55
CA ILE A 266 -12.33 15.15 -8.53
C ILE A 266 -12.37 16.35 -7.58
N ASP A 267 -12.48 16.10 -6.28
CA ASP A 267 -12.20 17.13 -5.27
C ASP A 267 -10.68 17.32 -5.15
N TRP A 268 -10.19 18.39 -5.75
CA TRP A 268 -8.76 18.68 -5.79
C TRP A 268 -8.16 18.97 -4.41
N SER A 269 -8.96 19.42 -3.44
CA SER A 269 -8.46 19.59 -2.07
C SER A 269 -8.16 18.24 -1.42
N LEU A 270 -9.06 17.26 -1.62
CA LEU A 270 -8.86 15.89 -1.15
C LEU A 270 -7.69 15.21 -1.85
N LEU A 271 -7.64 15.26 -3.18
CA LEU A 271 -6.55 14.65 -3.94
C LEU A 271 -5.20 15.26 -3.55
N THR A 272 -5.12 16.59 -3.42
CA THR A 272 -3.89 17.28 -3.02
C THR A 272 -3.46 16.89 -1.61
N TYR A 273 -4.41 16.76 -0.67
CA TYR A 273 -4.12 16.26 0.68
C TYR A 273 -3.47 14.88 0.63
N TYR A 274 -4.07 13.93 -0.05
CA TYR A 274 -3.55 12.56 -0.12
C TYR A 274 -2.20 12.46 -0.86
N LEU A 275 -1.97 13.32 -1.84
CA LEU A 275 -0.66 13.40 -2.50
C LEU A 275 0.43 13.89 -1.54
N TRP A 276 0.17 14.91 -0.72
CA TRP A 276 1.10 15.37 0.31
C TRP A 276 1.25 14.36 1.44
N GLU A 277 0.17 13.71 1.84
CA GLU A 277 0.24 12.64 2.83
C GLU A 277 1.16 11.51 2.35
N ARG A 278 1.04 11.10 1.10
CA ARG A 278 1.93 10.08 0.52
C ARG A 278 3.39 10.52 0.51
N VAL A 279 3.69 11.76 0.19
CA VAL A 279 5.06 12.30 0.29
C VAL A 279 5.58 12.16 1.72
N VAL A 280 4.81 12.59 2.71
CA VAL A 280 5.23 12.51 4.12
C VAL A 280 5.36 11.06 4.59
N GLN A 281 4.45 10.18 4.21
CA GLN A 281 4.51 8.74 4.53
C GLN A 281 5.78 8.09 3.96
N ASP A 282 6.11 8.35 2.69
CA ASP A 282 7.32 7.82 2.04
C ASP A 282 8.60 8.30 2.75
N LEU A 283 8.65 9.57 3.16
CA LEU A 283 9.78 10.14 3.91
C LEU A 283 9.96 9.45 5.27
N ILE A 284 8.88 9.29 6.03
CA ILE A 284 8.89 8.64 7.34
C ILE A 284 9.26 7.16 7.19
N TYR A 285 8.64 6.47 6.23
CA TYR A 285 8.90 5.05 5.96
C TYR A 285 10.38 4.81 5.66
N ASN A 286 10.94 5.56 4.72
CA ASN A 286 12.34 5.39 4.33
C ASN A 286 13.30 5.73 5.49
N ALA A 287 13.04 6.82 6.21
CA ALA A 287 13.88 7.23 7.34
C ALA A 287 13.82 6.21 8.49
N HIS A 288 12.63 5.67 8.80
CA HIS A 288 12.46 4.64 9.79
C HIS A 288 13.26 3.37 9.44
N HIS A 289 13.17 2.92 8.20
CA HIS A 289 13.84 1.68 7.77
C HIS A 289 15.37 1.81 7.74
N VAL A 290 15.89 2.96 7.38
CA VAL A 290 17.34 3.18 7.40
C VAL A 290 17.89 3.33 8.82
N CYS A 291 17.14 4.00 9.71
CA CYS A 291 17.66 4.40 11.01
C CYS A 291 17.31 3.47 12.17
N PHE A 292 16.24 2.67 12.06
CA PHE A 292 15.71 1.88 13.18
C PHE A 292 15.55 0.37 12.88
N ARG A 293 15.99 -0.08 11.70
CA ARG A 293 15.96 -1.50 11.31
C ARG A 293 17.39 -2.03 11.18
N ASP A 294 18.04 -2.20 12.33
CA ASP A 294 19.44 -2.67 12.38
C ASP A 294 19.59 -4.12 11.91
N GLU A 295 18.51 -4.90 11.90
CA GLU A 295 18.46 -6.25 11.38
C GLU A 295 18.55 -6.33 9.84
N TRP A 296 18.37 -5.21 9.14
CA TRP A 296 18.49 -5.18 7.67
C TRP A 296 19.95 -5.07 7.24
N ALA A 297 20.29 -5.76 6.15
CA ALA A 297 21.59 -5.65 5.51
C ALA A 297 21.91 -4.20 5.11
N GLU A 298 23.16 -3.80 5.23
CA GLU A 298 23.59 -2.42 4.92
C GLU A 298 23.31 -2.05 3.46
N GLU A 299 23.42 -3.00 2.52
CA GLU A 299 23.10 -2.78 1.10
C GLU A 299 21.62 -2.42 0.90
N THR A 300 20.72 -3.08 1.62
CA THR A 300 19.28 -2.78 1.58
C THR A 300 19.01 -1.40 2.15
N ARG A 301 19.62 -1.06 3.30
CA ARG A 301 19.49 0.28 3.91
C ARG A 301 20.08 1.37 3.02
N ALA A 302 21.18 1.11 2.34
CA ALA A 302 21.79 2.04 1.39
C ALA A 302 20.88 2.31 0.19
N GLN A 303 20.21 1.28 -0.33
CA GLN A 303 19.23 1.44 -1.41
C GLN A 303 18.01 2.27 -0.97
N VAL A 304 17.51 2.05 0.25
CA VAL A 304 16.39 2.84 0.81
C VAL A 304 16.83 4.29 1.05
N ALA A 305 18.06 4.54 1.52
CA ALA A 305 18.60 5.88 1.68
C ALA A 305 18.73 6.62 0.34
N GLN A 306 19.09 5.90 -0.72
CA GLN A 306 19.12 6.44 -2.08
C GLN A 306 17.71 6.79 -2.58
N THR A 307 16.73 5.90 -2.37
CA THR A 307 15.30 6.16 -2.69
C THR A 307 14.77 7.39 -1.95
N PHE A 308 15.14 7.55 -0.67
CA PHE A 308 14.81 8.74 0.11
C PHE A 308 15.36 10.01 -0.54
N HIS A 309 16.64 10.02 -0.92
CA HIS A 309 17.27 11.15 -1.59
C HIS A 309 16.55 11.50 -2.91
N GLU A 310 16.34 10.51 -3.77
CA GLU A 310 15.69 10.68 -5.07
C GLU A 310 14.24 11.19 -4.95
N SER A 311 13.53 10.81 -3.88
CA SER A 311 12.15 11.26 -3.65
C SER A 311 12.03 12.75 -3.36
N LEU A 312 13.12 13.37 -2.87
CA LEU A 312 13.20 14.80 -2.53
C LEU A 312 13.79 15.67 -3.64
N GLU A 313 14.37 15.05 -4.67
CA GLU A 313 14.86 15.78 -5.85
C GLU A 313 13.69 16.34 -6.67
N PRO A 314 13.90 17.44 -7.44
CA PRO A 314 12.85 18.04 -8.26
C PRO A 314 12.18 17.09 -9.26
N GLY A 315 12.89 16.03 -9.64
CA GLY A 315 12.36 14.94 -10.48
C GLY A 315 11.59 13.86 -9.70
N GLY A 316 11.60 13.89 -8.37
CA GLY A 316 10.92 12.92 -7.50
C GLY A 316 9.42 12.85 -7.81
N SER A 317 8.94 11.64 -8.15
CA SER A 317 7.60 11.49 -8.77
C SER A 317 6.45 11.94 -7.85
N ASN A 318 6.50 11.61 -6.54
CA ASN A 318 5.42 11.95 -5.63
C ASN A 318 5.46 13.43 -5.22
N LEU A 319 6.62 13.97 -4.89
CA LEU A 319 6.79 15.39 -4.55
C LEU A 319 6.36 16.30 -5.71
N ARG A 320 6.83 16.01 -6.93
CA ARG A 320 6.47 16.78 -8.11
C ARG A 320 4.95 16.80 -8.34
N VAL A 321 4.30 15.65 -8.23
CA VAL A 321 2.84 15.57 -8.43
C VAL A 321 2.07 16.31 -7.33
N ALA A 322 2.52 16.26 -6.07
CA ALA A 322 1.91 17.04 -4.98
C ALA A 322 2.05 18.55 -5.20
N LEU A 323 3.21 19.01 -5.70
CA LEU A 323 3.43 20.42 -6.06
C LEU A 323 2.55 20.86 -7.25
N GLU A 324 2.45 20.04 -8.30
CA GLU A 324 1.58 20.29 -9.46
C GLU A 324 0.10 20.38 -9.04
N ALA A 325 -0.36 19.46 -8.16
CA ALA A 325 -1.72 19.47 -7.63
C ALA A 325 -1.99 20.73 -6.77
N SER A 326 -1.02 21.15 -5.95
CA SER A 326 -1.12 22.38 -5.16
C SER A 326 -1.23 23.62 -6.04
N ALA A 327 -0.44 23.70 -7.12
CA ALA A 327 -0.51 24.78 -8.07
C ALA A 327 -1.86 24.82 -8.80
N HIS A 328 -2.38 23.65 -9.18
CA HIS A 328 -3.70 23.55 -9.78
C HIS A 328 -4.81 24.00 -8.82
N LEU A 329 -4.78 23.52 -7.57
CA LEU A 329 -5.73 23.93 -6.52
C LEU A 329 -5.73 25.45 -6.29
N ALA A 330 -4.54 26.07 -6.26
CA ALA A 330 -4.40 27.53 -6.12
C ALA A 330 -5.00 28.26 -7.32
N SER A 331 -4.84 27.74 -8.55
CA SER A 331 -5.43 28.34 -9.74
C SER A 331 -6.97 28.31 -9.73
N LEU A 332 -7.56 27.25 -9.19
CA LEU A 332 -9.02 27.16 -9.01
C LEU A 332 -9.53 28.18 -7.99
N SER A 333 -8.79 28.39 -6.88
CA SER A 333 -9.16 29.33 -5.83
C SER A 333 -9.03 30.80 -6.25
N SER A 334 -8.21 31.10 -7.26
CA SER A 334 -8.06 32.45 -7.80
C SER A 334 -9.13 32.81 -8.85
N LEU A 335 -9.99 31.88 -9.24
CA LEU A 335 -11.09 32.09 -10.18
C LEU A 335 -12.42 32.47 -9.48
N PHE A 336 -12.44 32.45 -8.15
CA PHE A 336 -13.56 32.83 -7.29
C PHE A 336 -13.17 33.97 -6.34
#